data_a0218b5db72d51ac6b8734076a3caf42
#
_entry.id   a0218b5db72d51ac6b8734076a3caf42
#
_cell.length_a   1.000
_cell.length_b   1.000
_cell.length_c   1.000
_cell.angle_alpha   90.00
_cell.angle_beta   90.00
_cell.angle_gamma   90.00
#
_symmetry.space_group_name_H-M   'P 1'
#
loop_
_entity.id
_entity.type
_entity.pdbx_description
1 polymer ?
#
loop_
_entity_poly.entity_id
_entity_poly.type
_entity_poly.pdbx_seq_one_letter_code
_entity_poly.pdbx_strand_id
1 'polypeptide(L)'
;MFPLFADLKGRAVLVVGGGAVAERKTEALLRAGALPRLGAPALSPVLQQLADTGRIQWLNGDFEPAWLDQAIWLVIAATNDIHINRAVAEAAEARRLFVNVVDDAALSGFHVPAVVERGPLQIAISSGGGAPMVARHVRRQIEELFDQAWGQLAQLVSRKRVLIRERFPELAARRRFFDRLIEGPLLGLLRARQSIAAETQLLLDMGAEAPVHAGSVVLVGAGSGDPGLLTLNALRALNQADVILHDRLVSAEVLQLARRDADFIEVGKSAQGHSTAQEHIHALMLEHARAGKRVVRLKGGDAFVFGRGGEELQFLRAHAIAFEVVPGITAALACAAYAGIPLTHRDHAQQLRLVTAHCKDSLDTLDWPALAQPRQTLVFYMGVAALAQIRSHLLGAGLAACTPFALIENGSRANQRVVSGQLRQLPDAATQHQVQSPALLILGDVAALADELHWFGAAPLHATPTVSSLSAKTAQPTLADAA
;
A
#
# COMPACT_ATOMS: atom_id res chain seq x y z
N MET A 1 -0.71 -18.78 0.59
CA MET A 1 -1.93 -19.31 1.25
C MET A 1 -3.15 -18.51 0.88
N PHE A 2 -4.31 -19.17 0.72
CA PHE A 2 -5.59 -18.52 0.44
C PHE A 2 -6.39 -18.36 1.74
N PRO A 3 -6.77 -17.12 2.16
CA PRO A 3 -7.56 -16.90 3.36
C PRO A 3 -9.02 -17.29 3.13
N LEU A 4 -9.57 -18.09 4.03
CA LEU A 4 -10.98 -18.49 4.01
C LEU A 4 -11.54 -18.58 5.44
N PHE A 5 -12.85 -18.35 5.58
CA PHE A 5 -13.61 -18.63 6.79
C PHE A 5 -14.50 -19.84 6.51
N ALA A 6 -14.24 -20.95 7.22
CA ALA A 6 -15.00 -22.16 7.05
C ALA A 6 -16.23 -22.18 7.98
N ASP A 7 -17.42 -22.43 7.42
CA ASP A 7 -18.61 -22.71 8.21
C ASP A 7 -18.60 -24.19 8.62
N LEU A 8 -18.32 -24.45 9.89
CA LEU A 8 -18.24 -25.79 10.45
C LEU A 8 -19.51 -26.21 11.23
N LYS A 9 -20.54 -25.40 11.23
CA LYS A 9 -21.77 -25.70 11.96
C LYS A 9 -22.41 -27.03 11.50
N GLY A 10 -22.53 -27.96 12.44
CA GLY A 10 -23.09 -29.31 12.19
C GLY A 10 -22.15 -30.23 11.36
N ARG A 11 -20.90 -29.87 11.18
CA ARG A 11 -19.91 -30.62 10.37
C ARG A 11 -18.93 -31.38 11.25
N ALA A 12 -18.64 -32.63 10.89
CA ALA A 12 -17.70 -33.46 11.64
C ALA A 12 -16.26 -33.03 11.37
N VAL A 13 -15.49 -32.88 12.44
CA VAL A 13 -14.05 -32.56 12.41
C VAL A 13 -13.32 -33.58 13.25
N LEU A 14 -12.30 -34.23 12.67
CA LEU A 14 -11.45 -35.18 13.41
C LEU A 14 -10.31 -34.43 14.11
N VAL A 15 -10.16 -34.70 15.40
CA VAL A 15 -9.00 -34.27 16.19
C VAL A 15 -8.29 -35.53 16.67
N VAL A 16 -7.03 -35.71 16.28
CA VAL A 16 -6.22 -36.83 16.74
C VAL A 16 -5.30 -36.35 17.86
N GLY A 17 -5.52 -36.90 19.05
CA GLY A 17 -4.86 -36.51 20.29
C GLY A 17 -5.85 -36.27 21.43
N GLY A 18 -5.43 -36.56 22.67
CA GLY A 18 -6.27 -36.47 23.88
C GLY A 18 -5.75 -35.52 24.96
N GLY A 19 -4.67 -34.75 24.66
CA GLY A 19 -4.01 -33.85 25.63
C GLY A 19 -4.52 -32.42 25.59
N ALA A 20 -3.83 -31.52 26.32
CA ALA A 20 -4.20 -30.11 26.48
C ALA A 20 -4.28 -29.30 25.15
N VAL A 21 -3.51 -29.67 24.13
CA VAL A 21 -3.57 -29.05 22.81
C VAL A 21 -4.86 -29.43 22.09
N ALA A 22 -5.19 -30.73 22.09
CA ALA A 22 -6.44 -31.25 21.54
C ALA A 22 -7.65 -30.62 22.23
N GLU A 23 -7.61 -30.43 23.56
CA GLU A 23 -8.63 -29.76 24.35
C GLU A 23 -8.93 -28.35 23.84
N ARG A 24 -7.90 -27.49 23.71
CA ARG A 24 -8.05 -26.12 23.19
C ARG A 24 -8.63 -26.09 21.77
N LYS A 25 -8.21 -27.02 20.91
CA LYS A 25 -8.71 -27.13 19.53
C LYS A 25 -10.17 -27.55 19.52
N THR A 26 -10.52 -28.54 20.35
CA THR A 26 -11.88 -29.05 20.49
C THR A 26 -12.85 -27.97 20.99
N GLU A 27 -12.45 -27.19 22.00
CA GLU A 27 -13.25 -26.06 22.48
C GLU A 27 -13.51 -25.02 21.39
N ALA A 28 -12.51 -24.69 20.58
CA ALA A 28 -12.66 -23.75 19.47
C ALA A 28 -13.63 -24.28 18.40
N LEU A 29 -13.56 -25.58 18.09
CA LEU A 29 -14.46 -26.25 17.17
C LEU A 29 -15.90 -26.28 17.69
N LEU A 30 -16.09 -26.55 18.97
CA LEU A 30 -17.41 -26.52 19.61
C LEU A 30 -18.02 -25.12 19.59
N ARG A 31 -17.22 -24.05 19.82
CA ARG A 31 -17.68 -22.65 19.65
C ARG A 31 -18.12 -22.33 18.22
N ALA A 32 -17.44 -22.93 17.22
CA ALA A 32 -17.80 -22.83 15.82
C ALA A 32 -19.01 -23.69 15.43
N GLY A 33 -19.60 -24.43 16.37
CA GLY A 33 -20.74 -25.32 16.13
C GLY A 33 -20.40 -26.61 15.38
N ALA A 34 -19.13 -26.98 15.29
CA ALA A 34 -18.70 -28.25 14.72
C ALA A 34 -19.09 -29.44 15.58
N LEU A 35 -19.01 -30.62 15.01
CA LEU A 35 -19.17 -31.92 15.69
C LEU A 35 -17.83 -32.60 15.80
N PRO A 36 -17.04 -32.34 16.88
CA PRO A 36 -15.70 -32.90 17.01
C PRO A 36 -15.76 -34.40 17.29
N ARG A 37 -14.89 -35.15 16.58
CA ARG A 37 -14.58 -36.54 16.85
C ARG A 37 -13.12 -36.60 17.33
N LEU A 38 -12.87 -37.18 18.50
CA LEU A 38 -11.54 -37.28 19.08
C LEU A 38 -11.03 -38.70 18.99
N GLY A 39 -9.92 -38.85 18.29
CA GLY A 39 -9.19 -40.11 18.22
C GLY A 39 -8.00 -40.09 19.16
N ALA A 40 -8.03 -40.92 20.24
CA ALA A 40 -6.93 -41.04 21.18
C ALA A 40 -7.12 -42.25 22.08
N PRO A 41 -6.01 -42.89 22.56
CA PRO A 41 -6.10 -43.98 23.52
C PRO A 41 -6.51 -43.53 24.93
N ALA A 42 -6.32 -42.24 25.25
CA ALA A 42 -6.76 -41.64 26.50
C ALA A 42 -7.11 -40.15 26.30
N LEU A 43 -8.06 -39.67 27.08
CA LEU A 43 -8.51 -38.30 27.07
C LEU A 43 -8.10 -37.54 28.34
N SER A 44 -7.87 -36.24 28.26
CA SER A 44 -7.79 -35.38 29.42
C SER A 44 -9.13 -35.38 30.19
N PRO A 45 -9.16 -35.03 31.48
CA PRO A 45 -10.39 -35.00 32.26
C PRO A 45 -11.49 -34.13 31.65
N VAL A 46 -11.10 -33.01 31.04
CA VAL A 46 -12.05 -32.07 30.36
C VAL A 46 -12.63 -32.73 29.11
N LEU A 47 -11.81 -33.33 28.27
CA LEU A 47 -12.26 -34.05 27.08
C LEU A 47 -13.12 -35.25 27.41
N GLN A 48 -12.77 -35.99 28.49
CA GLN A 48 -13.59 -37.10 28.98
C GLN A 48 -14.99 -36.61 29.37
N GLN A 49 -15.09 -35.55 30.15
CA GLN A 49 -16.37 -34.96 30.51
C GLN A 49 -17.18 -34.53 29.26
N LEU A 50 -16.54 -33.98 28.24
CA LEU A 50 -17.21 -33.62 26.98
C LEU A 50 -17.70 -34.86 26.24
N ALA A 51 -16.98 -35.97 26.27
CA ALA A 51 -17.39 -37.24 25.70
C ALA A 51 -18.58 -37.84 26.47
N ASP A 52 -18.51 -37.89 27.80
CA ASP A 52 -19.53 -38.42 28.67
C ASP A 52 -20.89 -37.66 28.56
N THR A 53 -20.81 -36.35 28.28
CA THR A 53 -21.96 -35.49 28.02
C THR A 53 -22.45 -35.50 26.57
N GLY A 54 -21.82 -36.30 25.69
CA GLY A 54 -22.21 -36.43 24.29
C GLY A 54 -21.90 -35.19 23.42
N ARG A 55 -21.10 -34.26 23.93
CA ARG A 55 -20.70 -33.07 23.19
C ARG A 55 -19.62 -33.33 22.12
N ILE A 56 -18.86 -34.42 22.28
CA ILE A 56 -17.88 -34.93 21.34
C ILE A 56 -18.05 -36.44 21.19
N GLN A 57 -17.63 -36.99 20.07
CA GLN A 57 -17.54 -38.42 19.86
C GLN A 57 -16.10 -38.87 20.13
N TRP A 58 -15.90 -39.78 21.09
CA TRP A 58 -14.59 -40.36 21.33
C TRP A 58 -14.37 -41.63 20.50
N LEU A 59 -13.30 -41.70 19.77
CA LEU A 59 -12.79 -42.87 19.05
C LEU A 59 -11.60 -43.39 19.85
N ASN A 60 -11.86 -44.42 20.70
CA ASN A 60 -10.83 -44.96 21.59
C ASN A 60 -9.85 -45.80 20.79
N GLY A 61 -8.55 -45.55 20.93
CA GLY A 61 -7.46 -46.30 20.30
C GLY A 61 -6.43 -45.39 19.63
N ASP A 62 -5.48 -46.04 18.99
CA ASP A 62 -4.49 -45.39 18.14
C ASP A 62 -5.11 -44.99 16.81
N PHE A 63 -4.49 -43.99 16.14
CA PHE A 63 -5.01 -43.48 14.88
C PHE A 63 -5.17 -44.56 13.81
N GLU A 64 -6.37 -44.69 13.26
CA GLU A 64 -6.67 -45.56 12.13
C GLU A 64 -7.14 -44.70 10.91
N PRO A 65 -6.56 -44.89 9.69
CA PRO A 65 -6.99 -44.17 8.48
C PRO A 65 -8.48 -44.32 8.19
N ALA A 66 -9.15 -45.37 8.61
CA ALA A 66 -10.56 -45.61 8.50
C ALA A 66 -11.43 -44.53 9.21
N TRP A 67 -10.91 -43.83 10.22
CA TRP A 67 -11.62 -42.75 10.86
C TRP A 67 -11.90 -41.56 9.91
N LEU A 68 -11.11 -41.44 8.84
CA LEU A 68 -11.27 -40.40 7.81
C LEU A 68 -12.29 -40.77 6.72
N ASP A 69 -12.72 -42.03 6.66
CA ASP A 69 -13.72 -42.50 5.65
C ASP A 69 -15.15 -42.09 5.99
N GLN A 70 -15.35 -41.54 7.20
CA GLN A 70 -16.62 -41.01 7.68
C GLN A 70 -16.66 -39.51 7.36
N ALA A 71 -17.54 -39.04 6.57
CA ALA A 71 -17.84 -37.64 6.19
C ALA A 71 -17.13 -36.51 7.02
N ILE A 72 -15.80 -36.57 7.13
CA ILE A 72 -14.96 -35.59 7.83
C ILE A 72 -14.70 -34.40 6.92
N TRP A 73 -14.79 -33.18 7.46
CA TRP A 73 -14.54 -31.94 6.72
C TRP A 73 -13.12 -31.43 6.83
N LEU A 74 -12.50 -31.59 7.98
CA LEU A 74 -11.11 -31.25 8.21
C LEU A 74 -10.53 -32.06 9.37
N VAL A 75 -9.21 -32.09 9.47
CA VAL A 75 -8.47 -32.89 10.43
C VAL A 75 -7.48 -32.02 11.19
N ILE A 76 -7.33 -32.29 12.49
CA ILE A 76 -6.33 -31.67 13.34
C ILE A 76 -5.50 -32.77 14.00
N ALA A 77 -4.21 -32.87 13.70
CA ALA A 77 -3.27 -33.74 14.39
C ALA A 77 -2.61 -32.95 15.54
N ALA A 78 -2.89 -33.39 16.77
CA ALA A 78 -2.48 -32.72 18.00
C ALA A 78 -1.88 -33.70 19.01
N THR A 79 -1.05 -34.66 18.53
CA THR A 79 -0.31 -35.61 19.35
C THR A 79 1.13 -35.13 19.56
N ASN A 80 1.81 -35.72 20.55
CA ASN A 80 3.24 -35.50 20.76
C ASN A 80 4.10 -36.46 19.92
N ASP A 81 3.48 -37.39 19.19
CA ASP A 81 4.18 -38.37 18.35
C ASP A 81 4.20 -37.87 16.89
N ILE A 82 5.39 -37.57 16.40
CA ILE A 82 5.64 -37.11 15.04
C ILE A 82 5.25 -38.13 13.97
N HIS A 83 5.38 -39.45 14.29
CA HIS A 83 5.03 -40.50 13.34
C HIS A 83 3.51 -40.60 13.17
N ILE A 84 2.76 -40.50 14.29
CA ILE A 84 1.31 -40.47 14.24
C ILE A 84 0.85 -39.21 13.49
N ASN A 85 1.40 -38.05 13.81
CA ASN A 85 1.05 -36.79 13.15
C ASN A 85 1.29 -36.85 11.62
N ARG A 86 2.40 -37.46 11.20
CA ARG A 86 2.71 -37.69 9.79
C ARG A 86 1.72 -38.65 9.13
N ALA A 87 1.42 -39.76 9.78
CA ALA A 87 0.47 -40.76 9.28
C ALA A 87 -0.96 -40.12 9.10
N VAL A 88 -1.36 -39.27 10.04
CA VAL A 88 -2.60 -38.49 9.93
C VAL A 88 -2.58 -37.55 8.73
N ALA A 89 -1.48 -36.81 8.52
CA ALA A 89 -1.32 -35.88 7.41
C ALA A 89 -1.38 -36.61 6.06
N GLU A 90 -0.61 -37.69 5.89
CA GLU A 90 -0.59 -38.50 4.67
C GLU A 90 -1.96 -39.12 4.36
N ALA A 91 -2.65 -39.65 5.38
CA ALA A 91 -3.97 -40.23 5.21
C ALA A 91 -5.04 -39.18 4.86
N ALA A 92 -4.93 -37.96 5.40
CA ALA A 92 -5.81 -36.84 5.09
C ALA A 92 -5.56 -36.33 3.68
N GLU A 93 -4.30 -36.16 3.27
CA GLU A 93 -3.92 -35.71 1.94
C GLU A 93 -4.40 -36.68 0.85
N ALA A 94 -4.23 -37.98 1.06
CA ALA A 94 -4.73 -39.02 0.16
C ALA A 94 -6.24 -38.93 -0.08
N ARG A 95 -6.99 -38.35 0.86
CA ARG A 95 -8.43 -38.13 0.80
C ARG A 95 -8.80 -36.68 0.43
N ARG A 96 -7.81 -35.84 0.13
CA ARG A 96 -7.99 -34.40 -0.17
C ARG A 96 -8.70 -33.62 0.96
N LEU A 97 -8.47 -34.02 2.19
CA LEU A 97 -8.96 -33.33 3.37
C LEU A 97 -7.96 -32.29 3.84
N PHE A 98 -8.45 -31.13 4.27
CA PHE A 98 -7.60 -30.15 4.94
C PHE A 98 -7.11 -30.69 6.27
N VAL A 99 -5.79 -30.70 6.47
CA VAL A 99 -5.14 -31.14 7.71
C VAL A 99 -4.32 -30.04 8.33
N ASN A 100 -4.43 -29.86 9.65
CA ASN A 100 -3.53 -29.03 10.44
C ASN A 100 -2.75 -29.93 11.39
N VAL A 101 -1.44 -30.00 11.25
CA VAL A 101 -0.54 -30.64 12.18
C VAL A 101 -0.01 -29.57 13.13
N VAL A 102 -0.28 -29.71 14.41
CA VAL A 102 0.14 -28.71 15.39
C VAL A 102 1.66 -28.64 15.44
N ASP A 103 2.17 -27.41 15.40
CA ASP A 103 3.60 -27.06 15.40
C ASP A 103 4.42 -27.60 14.20
N ASP A 104 3.73 -28.11 13.15
CA ASP A 104 4.37 -28.52 11.89
C ASP A 104 3.68 -27.86 10.68
N ALA A 105 4.31 -26.81 10.18
CA ALA A 105 3.80 -26.06 9.02
C ALA A 105 3.98 -26.82 7.70
N ALA A 106 4.98 -27.72 7.59
CA ALA A 106 5.27 -28.46 6.37
C ALA A 106 4.23 -29.57 6.10
N LEU A 107 3.73 -30.19 7.14
CA LEU A 107 2.67 -31.20 7.07
C LEU A 107 1.25 -30.62 7.08
N SER A 108 1.11 -29.30 7.21
CA SER A 108 -0.20 -28.65 7.32
C SER A 108 -0.72 -28.12 6.01
N GLY A 109 -1.89 -28.58 5.58
CA GLY A 109 -2.65 -28.05 4.44
C GLY A 109 -3.39 -26.75 4.76
N PHE A 110 -3.62 -26.43 6.04
CA PHE A 110 -4.15 -25.15 6.49
C PHE A 110 -3.56 -24.76 7.85
N HIS A 111 -3.63 -23.46 8.18
CA HIS A 111 -3.18 -22.94 9.48
C HIS A 111 -4.34 -22.34 10.25
N VAL A 112 -4.36 -22.54 11.56
CA VAL A 112 -5.30 -21.88 12.47
C VAL A 112 -4.74 -20.50 12.81
N PRO A 113 -5.38 -19.41 12.38
CA PRO A 113 -4.89 -18.05 12.57
C PRO A 113 -5.03 -17.59 14.04
N ALA A 114 -4.36 -16.47 14.38
CA ALA A 114 -4.74 -15.69 15.54
C ALA A 114 -6.05 -14.92 15.20
N VAL A 115 -7.04 -14.92 16.12
CA VAL A 115 -8.37 -14.35 15.84
C VAL A 115 -8.72 -13.31 16.89
N VAL A 116 -9.29 -12.19 16.42
CA VAL A 116 -10.03 -11.22 17.22
C VAL A 116 -11.51 -11.41 16.95
N GLU A 117 -12.28 -11.73 17.97
CA GLU A 117 -13.72 -11.99 17.88
C GLU A 117 -14.50 -10.88 18.56
N ARG A 118 -15.49 -10.32 17.84
CA ARG A 118 -16.45 -9.35 18.31
C ARG A 118 -17.85 -9.74 17.86
N GLY A 119 -18.40 -10.80 18.45
CA GLY A 119 -19.66 -11.40 17.99
C GLY A 119 -19.52 -11.93 16.55
N PRO A 120 -20.37 -11.48 15.60
CA PRO A 120 -20.28 -11.94 14.20
C PRO A 120 -19.09 -11.35 13.44
N LEU A 121 -18.44 -10.31 13.97
CA LEU A 121 -17.23 -9.75 13.37
C LEU A 121 -16.01 -10.56 13.82
N GLN A 122 -15.31 -11.14 12.87
CA GLN A 122 -14.07 -11.89 13.08
C GLN A 122 -12.94 -11.31 12.24
N ILE A 123 -11.76 -11.14 12.84
CA ILE A 123 -10.54 -10.70 12.17
C ILE A 123 -9.49 -11.80 12.38
N ALA A 124 -9.09 -12.45 11.30
CA ALA A 124 -8.10 -13.52 11.32
C ALA A 124 -6.75 -13.02 10.83
N ILE A 125 -5.68 -13.33 11.58
CA ILE A 125 -4.32 -12.86 11.32
C ILE A 125 -3.42 -14.08 11.19
N SER A 126 -2.74 -14.21 10.05
CA SER A 126 -1.80 -15.29 9.76
C SER A 126 -0.45 -14.72 9.35
N SER A 127 0.63 -15.37 9.83
CA SER A 127 2.01 -15.14 9.38
C SER A 127 2.52 -16.28 8.48
N GLY A 128 1.61 -17.07 7.89
CA GLY A 128 1.97 -18.23 7.08
C GLY A 128 2.64 -19.36 7.84
N GLY A 129 2.48 -19.41 9.18
CA GLY A 129 3.13 -20.40 10.05
C GLY A 129 4.56 -20.03 10.48
N GLY A 130 5.21 -19.07 9.80
CA GLY A 130 6.63 -18.75 10.03
C GLY A 130 6.91 -17.85 11.24
N ALA A 131 5.92 -17.04 11.69
CA ALA A 131 6.15 -16.03 12.74
C ALA A 131 4.93 -15.84 13.67
N PRO A 132 4.58 -16.84 14.50
CA PRO A 132 3.37 -16.78 15.35
C PRO A 132 3.40 -15.62 16.36
N MET A 133 4.59 -15.19 16.81
CA MET A 133 4.73 -14.06 17.74
C MET A 133 4.33 -12.74 17.08
N VAL A 134 4.64 -12.56 15.78
CA VAL A 134 4.22 -11.38 15.01
C VAL A 134 2.69 -11.34 14.89
N ALA A 135 2.07 -12.48 14.55
CA ALA A 135 0.61 -12.58 14.47
C ALA A 135 -0.07 -12.26 15.82
N ARG A 136 0.52 -12.69 16.94
CA ARG A 136 0.02 -12.34 18.29
C ARG A 136 0.18 -10.87 18.62
N HIS A 137 1.29 -10.24 18.21
CA HIS A 137 1.51 -8.81 18.41
C HIS A 137 0.48 -7.98 17.65
N VAL A 138 0.29 -8.27 16.36
CA VAL A 138 -0.72 -7.61 15.51
C VAL A 138 -2.14 -7.83 16.06
N ARG A 139 -2.46 -9.06 16.51
CA ARG A 139 -3.74 -9.35 17.17
C ARG A 139 -4.00 -8.40 18.34
N ARG A 140 -3.03 -8.21 19.24
CA ARG A 140 -3.18 -7.31 20.40
C ARG A 140 -3.47 -5.87 19.97
N GLN A 141 -2.76 -5.35 18.96
CA GLN A 141 -3.02 -4.00 18.43
C GLN A 141 -4.44 -3.87 17.86
N ILE A 142 -4.91 -4.89 17.15
CA ILE A 142 -6.26 -4.90 16.59
C ILE A 142 -7.31 -5.02 17.72
N GLU A 143 -7.05 -5.76 18.79
CA GLU A 143 -7.94 -5.85 19.94
C GLU A 143 -8.17 -4.50 20.64
N GLU A 144 -7.14 -3.62 20.67
CA GLU A 144 -7.24 -2.26 21.22
C GLU A 144 -8.07 -1.33 20.31
N LEU A 145 -8.01 -1.50 18.99
CA LEU A 145 -8.72 -0.66 18.02
C LEU A 145 -10.20 -1.02 17.89
N PHE A 146 -10.55 -2.31 18.01
CA PHE A 146 -11.90 -2.81 17.80
C PHE A 146 -12.49 -3.33 19.10
N ASP A 147 -13.25 -2.48 19.79
CA ASP A 147 -13.99 -2.83 21.02
C ASP A 147 -15.26 -3.68 20.73
N GLN A 148 -15.98 -4.04 21.78
CA GLN A 148 -17.19 -4.87 21.67
C GLN A 148 -18.34 -4.18 20.92
N ALA A 149 -18.36 -2.84 20.85
CA ALA A 149 -19.41 -2.11 20.15
C ALA A 149 -19.42 -2.41 18.64
N TRP A 150 -18.27 -2.72 18.05
CA TRP A 150 -18.20 -3.16 16.65
C TRP A 150 -18.95 -4.46 16.37
N GLY A 151 -18.88 -5.40 17.29
CA GLY A 151 -19.65 -6.65 17.20
C GLY A 151 -21.15 -6.40 17.34
N GLN A 152 -21.55 -5.51 18.25
CA GLN A 152 -22.95 -5.11 18.42
C GLN A 152 -23.46 -4.37 17.18
N LEU A 153 -22.66 -3.50 16.57
CA LEU A 153 -22.97 -2.84 15.30
C LEU A 153 -23.19 -3.88 14.20
N ALA A 154 -22.27 -4.83 14.04
CA ALA A 154 -22.39 -5.89 13.04
C ALA A 154 -23.67 -6.74 13.23
N GLN A 155 -24.02 -7.05 14.47
CA GLN A 155 -25.27 -7.74 14.80
C GLN A 155 -26.51 -6.91 14.43
N LEU A 156 -26.53 -5.63 14.79
CA LEU A 156 -27.62 -4.71 14.52
C LEU A 156 -27.86 -4.58 13.00
N VAL A 157 -26.79 -4.32 12.24
CA VAL A 157 -26.81 -4.22 10.78
C VAL A 157 -27.28 -5.55 10.15
N SER A 158 -26.79 -6.69 10.64
CA SER A 158 -27.20 -8.00 10.14
C SER A 158 -28.70 -8.24 10.32
N ARG A 159 -29.26 -7.90 11.48
CA ARG A 159 -30.71 -8.02 11.75
C ARG A 159 -31.54 -7.13 10.82
N LYS A 160 -31.04 -5.95 10.44
CA LYS A 160 -31.74 -4.98 9.59
C LYS A 160 -31.35 -5.07 8.11
N ARG A 161 -30.58 -6.10 7.73
CA ARG A 161 -30.01 -6.23 6.36
C ARG A 161 -31.05 -6.16 5.25
N VAL A 162 -32.21 -6.78 5.44
CA VAL A 162 -33.30 -6.77 4.43
C VAL A 162 -33.81 -5.36 4.25
N LEU A 163 -34.21 -4.69 5.35
CA LEU A 163 -34.70 -3.32 5.33
C LEU A 163 -33.68 -2.33 4.71
N ILE A 164 -32.40 -2.48 5.04
CA ILE A 164 -31.33 -1.64 4.48
C ILE A 164 -31.24 -1.86 2.96
N ARG A 165 -31.35 -3.10 2.48
CA ARG A 165 -31.30 -3.40 1.04
C ARG A 165 -32.50 -2.88 0.28
N GLU A 166 -33.69 -2.97 0.86
CA GLU A 166 -34.92 -2.43 0.28
C GLU A 166 -34.87 -0.89 0.20
N ARG A 167 -34.40 -0.24 1.27
CA ARG A 167 -34.28 1.23 1.33
C ARG A 167 -33.20 1.80 0.42
N PHE A 168 -32.07 1.07 0.28
CA PHE A 168 -30.91 1.45 -0.52
C PHE A 168 -30.57 0.34 -1.54
N PRO A 169 -31.33 0.17 -2.62
CA PRO A 169 -31.10 -0.86 -3.62
C PRO A 169 -29.75 -0.64 -4.35
N GLU A 170 -29.43 0.63 -4.62
CA GLU A 170 -28.18 1.03 -5.27
C GLU A 170 -26.98 0.83 -4.33
N LEU A 171 -25.93 0.15 -4.83
CA LEU A 171 -24.73 -0.16 -4.06
C LEU A 171 -24.03 1.11 -3.52
N ALA A 172 -23.90 2.14 -4.35
CA ALA A 172 -23.28 3.40 -3.97
C ALA A 172 -24.07 4.13 -2.86
N ALA A 173 -25.41 4.15 -2.93
CA ALA A 173 -26.26 4.73 -1.89
C ALA A 173 -26.14 3.99 -0.56
N ARG A 174 -26.10 2.65 -0.61
CA ARG A 174 -25.93 1.80 0.56
C ARG A 174 -24.56 1.98 1.21
N ARG A 175 -23.47 2.13 0.42
CA ARG A 175 -22.14 2.45 0.93
C ARG A 175 -22.13 3.77 1.68
N ARG A 176 -22.63 4.84 1.07
CA ARG A 176 -22.72 6.16 1.73
C ARG A 176 -23.54 6.11 3.02
N PHE A 177 -24.56 5.27 3.07
CA PHE A 177 -25.31 5.03 4.30
C PHE A 177 -24.42 4.38 5.38
N PHE A 178 -23.66 3.35 5.05
CA PHE A 178 -22.75 2.69 6.00
C PHE A 178 -21.61 3.61 6.46
N ASP A 179 -21.05 4.42 5.59
CA ASP A 179 -20.01 5.38 5.94
C ASP A 179 -20.53 6.37 7.00
N ARG A 180 -21.71 6.96 6.78
CA ARG A 180 -22.37 7.85 7.75
C ARG A 180 -22.70 7.14 9.06
N LEU A 181 -23.14 5.90 8.99
CA LEU A 181 -23.50 5.09 10.16
C LEU A 181 -22.27 4.86 11.07
N ILE A 182 -21.11 4.56 10.45
CA ILE A 182 -19.87 4.27 11.18
C ILE A 182 -19.26 5.55 11.76
N GLU A 183 -19.32 6.65 11.00
CA GLU A 183 -18.79 7.97 11.42
C GLU A 183 -19.75 8.70 12.38
N GLY A 184 -21.00 8.26 12.44
CA GLY A 184 -22.06 8.85 13.25
C GLY A 184 -22.06 8.44 14.72
N PRO A 185 -23.11 8.82 15.46
CA PRO A 185 -23.20 8.59 16.91
C PRO A 185 -23.42 7.13 17.29
N LEU A 186 -23.71 6.25 16.34
CA LEU A 186 -24.19 4.89 16.61
C LEU A 186 -23.21 4.06 17.43
N LEU A 187 -21.92 4.09 17.08
CA LEU A 187 -20.87 3.41 17.86
C LEU A 187 -20.76 3.96 19.29
N GLY A 188 -20.94 5.26 19.45
CA GLY A 188 -20.97 5.91 20.77
C GLY A 188 -22.14 5.39 21.65
N LEU A 189 -23.32 5.29 21.07
CA LEU A 189 -24.51 4.73 21.75
C LEU A 189 -24.31 3.25 22.15
N LEU A 190 -23.71 2.46 21.28
CA LEU A 190 -23.42 1.05 21.57
C LEU A 190 -22.34 0.91 22.67
N ARG A 191 -21.31 1.75 22.68
CA ARG A 191 -20.32 1.82 23.78
C ARG A 191 -20.96 2.18 25.10
N ALA A 192 -21.95 3.08 25.08
CA ALA A 192 -22.74 3.45 26.25
C ALA A 192 -23.80 2.39 26.63
N ARG A 193 -23.84 1.22 25.94
CA ARG A 193 -24.83 0.13 26.13
C ARG A 193 -26.28 0.57 25.92
N GLN A 194 -26.51 1.61 25.13
CA GLN A 194 -27.84 2.15 24.79
C GLN A 194 -28.39 1.50 23.51
N SER A 195 -28.61 0.20 23.53
CA SER A 195 -28.97 -0.59 22.34
C SER A 195 -30.28 -0.14 21.69
N ILE A 196 -31.27 0.27 22.48
CA ILE A 196 -32.57 0.77 21.97
C ILE A 196 -32.35 2.13 21.25
N ALA A 197 -31.61 3.03 21.84
CA ALA A 197 -31.28 4.32 21.23
C ALA A 197 -30.47 4.13 19.94
N ALA A 198 -29.53 3.17 19.93
CA ALA A 198 -28.75 2.83 18.73
C ALA A 198 -29.64 2.28 17.59
N GLU A 199 -30.61 1.42 17.91
CA GLU A 199 -31.56 0.91 16.91
C GLU A 199 -32.49 2.01 16.40
N THR A 200 -32.96 2.89 17.27
CA THR A 200 -33.77 4.07 16.89
C THR A 200 -32.97 5.00 15.98
N GLN A 201 -31.70 5.28 16.33
CA GLN A 201 -30.84 6.11 15.50
C GLN A 201 -30.61 5.50 14.10
N LEU A 202 -30.37 4.19 14.02
CA LEU A 202 -30.25 3.49 12.74
C LEU A 202 -31.51 3.69 11.87
N LEU A 203 -32.70 3.55 12.47
CA LEU A 203 -33.97 3.73 11.74
C LEU A 203 -34.17 5.18 11.30
N LEU A 204 -33.80 6.15 12.13
CA LEU A 204 -33.80 7.58 11.77
C LEU A 204 -32.86 7.85 10.60
N ASP A 205 -31.63 7.32 10.65
CA ASP A 205 -30.63 7.48 9.59
C ASP A 205 -31.09 6.81 8.27
N MET A 206 -31.86 5.72 8.35
CA MET A 206 -32.50 5.09 7.20
C MET A 206 -33.66 5.92 6.64
N GLY A 207 -34.45 6.58 7.50
CA GLY A 207 -35.60 7.41 7.12
C GLY A 207 -35.18 8.79 6.59
N ALA A 208 -34.00 9.27 6.97
CA ALA A 208 -33.48 10.51 6.46
C ALA A 208 -33.34 10.45 4.93
N GLU A 209 -33.89 11.44 4.25
CA GLU A 209 -33.61 11.62 2.82
C GLU A 209 -32.10 11.74 2.68
N ALA A 210 -31.51 10.84 1.89
CA ALA A 210 -30.12 11.01 1.54
C ALA A 210 -30.03 12.38 0.86
N PRO A 211 -29.24 13.33 1.38
CA PRO A 211 -29.03 14.56 0.65
C PRO A 211 -28.65 14.16 -0.77
N VAL A 212 -29.32 14.76 -1.76
CA VAL A 212 -28.91 14.61 -3.16
C VAL A 212 -27.50 15.15 -3.20
N HIS A 213 -26.52 14.27 -3.02
CA HIS A 213 -25.12 14.67 -3.12
C HIS A 213 -24.91 15.03 -4.58
N ALA A 214 -24.87 16.32 -4.85
CA ALA A 214 -24.15 16.78 -6.01
C ALA A 214 -22.77 16.12 -5.93
N GLY A 215 -22.39 15.36 -6.95
CA GLY A 215 -21.09 14.70 -6.95
C GLY A 215 -19.98 15.72 -6.79
N SER A 216 -18.84 15.27 -6.39
CA SER A 216 -17.70 16.14 -6.10
C SER A 216 -16.40 15.53 -6.65
N VAL A 217 -15.40 16.38 -6.83
CA VAL A 217 -14.06 15.97 -7.24
C VAL A 217 -13.05 16.33 -6.16
N VAL A 218 -12.23 15.39 -5.76
CA VAL A 218 -11.11 15.62 -4.85
C VAL A 218 -9.81 15.46 -5.63
N LEU A 219 -9.03 16.55 -5.77
CA LEU A 219 -7.68 16.49 -6.32
C LEU A 219 -6.74 16.02 -5.21
N VAL A 220 -6.06 14.90 -5.42
CA VAL A 220 -5.21 14.26 -4.41
C VAL A 220 -3.79 14.08 -4.94
N GLY A 221 -2.80 14.58 -4.20
CA GLY A 221 -1.40 14.28 -4.42
C GLY A 221 -1.04 12.91 -3.84
N ALA A 222 -0.54 12.02 -4.70
CA ALA A 222 -0.17 10.64 -4.36
C ALA A 222 1.24 10.49 -3.76
N GLY A 223 2.03 11.58 -3.71
CA GLY A 223 3.45 11.46 -3.38
C GLY A 223 4.28 10.88 -4.53
N SER A 224 5.53 10.51 -4.26
CA SER A 224 6.52 10.05 -5.24
C SER A 224 6.52 8.53 -5.46
N GLY A 225 5.78 7.76 -4.66
CA GLY A 225 5.66 6.32 -4.87
C GLY A 225 5.62 5.48 -3.60
N ASP A 226 6.27 5.92 -2.51
CA ASP A 226 6.14 5.26 -1.21
C ASP A 226 4.75 5.53 -0.61
N PRO A 227 3.95 4.49 -0.30
CA PRO A 227 2.66 4.63 0.36
C PRO A 227 2.73 5.34 1.72
N GLY A 228 3.86 5.23 2.43
CA GLY A 228 4.12 5.89 3.70
C GLY A 228 4.19 7.42 3.61
N LEU A 229 4.33 7.97 2.40
CA LEU A 229 4.30 9.41 2.13
C LEU A 229 2.91 9.95 1.80
N LEU A 230 1.88 9.09 1.79
CA LEU A 230 0.51 9.54 1.64
C LEU A 230 0.07 10.34 2.87
N THR A 231 -0.57 11.47 2.64
CA THR A 231 -1.21 12.18 3.75
C THR A 231 -2.43 11.42 4.26
N LEU A 232 -2.76 11.57 5.54
CA LEU A 232 -3.95 10.94 6.12
C LEU A 232 -5.24 11.34 5.39
N ASN A 233 -5.31 12.58 4.89
CA ASN A 233 -6.46 13.05 4.12
C ASN A 233 -6.50 12.39 2.73
N ALA A 234 -5.34 12.15 2.09
CA ALA A 234 -5.28 11.41 0.84
C ALA A 234 -5.79 9.98 1.01
N LEU A 235 -5.35 9.29 2.07
CA LEU A 235 -5.83 7.95 2.39
C LEU A 235 -7.35 7.92 2.63
N ARG A 236 -7.90 8.91 3.36
CA ARG A 236 -9.35 9.03 3.56
C ARG A 236 -10.09 9.26 2.25
N ALA A 237 -9.59 10.17 1.40
CA ALA A 237 -10.19 10.44 0.09
C ALA A 237 -10.23 9.18 -0.79
N LEU A 238 -9.14 8.40 -0.84
CA LEU A 238 -9.06 7.13 -1.57
C LEU A 238 -10.07 6.09 -1.06
N ASN A 239 -10.27 6.02 0.25
CA ASN A 239 -11.23 5.09 0.85
C ASN A 239 -12.71 5.53 0.71
N GLN A 240 -12.96 6.80 0.38
CA GLN A 240 -14.31 7.34 0.17
C GLN A 240 -14.66 7.51 -1.32
N ALA A 241 -13.73 7.27 -2.24
CA ALA A 241 -13.92 7.45 -3.66
C ALA A 241 -14.91 6.43 -4.26
N ASP A 242 -15.81 6.88 -5.13
CA ASP A 242 -16.58 6.00 -6.02
C ASP A 242 -15.78 5.73 -7.31
N VAL A 243 -15.02 6.75 -7.78
CA VAL A 243 -14.19 6.67 -8.98
C VAL A 243 -12.83 7.30 -8.70
N ILE A 244 -11.76 6.64 -9.14
CA ILE A 244 -10.38 7.11 -9.03
C ILE A 244 -9.80 7.26 -10.43
N LEU A 245 -9.60 8.52 -10.86
CA LEU A 245 -8.89 8.85 -12.09
C LEU A 245 -7.41 9.06 -11.73
N HIS A 246 -6.53 8.16 -12.16
CA HIS A 246 -5.14 8.20 -11.73
C HIS A 246 -4.14 8.33 -12.88
N ASP A 247 -3.05 9.02 -12.63
CA ASP A 247 -1.92 9.12 -13.56
C ASP A 247 -1.08 7.83 -13.52
N ARG A 248 -0.37 7.55 -14.60
CA ARG A 248 0.57 6.42 -14.71
C ARG A 248 1.71 6.46 -13.67
N LEU A 249 2.09 7.65 -13.18
CA LEU A 249 3.14 7.80 -12.19
C LEU A 249 2.73 7.37 -10.77
N VAL A 250 1.45 7.17 -10.52
CA VAL A 250 0.97 6.65 -9.24
C VAL A 250 1.41 5.20 -9.11
N SER A 251 2.04 4.85 -7.98
CA SER A 251 2.52 3.49 -7.75
C SER A 251 1.37 2.52 -7.48
N ALA A 252 1.59 1.24 -7.81
CA ALA A 252 0.61 0.19 -7.56
C ALA A 252 0.33 0.03 -6.06
N GLU A 253 1.34 0.23 -5.22
CA GLU A 253 1.24 0.16 -3.77
C GLU A 253 0.31 1.24 -3.20
N VAL A 254 0.35 2.46 -3.76
CA VAL A 254 -0.59 3.54 -3.40
C VAL A 254 -2.01 3.19 -3.85
N LEU A 255 -2.19 2.66 -5.06
CA LEU A 255 -3.51 2.24 -5.55
C LEU A 255 -4.12 1.12 -4.70
N GLN A 256 -3.30 0.22 -4.14
CA GLN A 256 -3.75 -0.85 -3.25
C GLN A 256 -4.31 -0.34 -1.91
N LEU A 257 -3.98 0.88 -1.50
CA LEU A 257 -4.54 1.51 -0.29
C LEU A 257 -5.96 2.06 -0.50
N ALA A 258 -6.39 2.22 -1.75
CA ALA A 258 -7.73 2.63 -2.06
C ALA A 258 -8.73 1.50 -1.83
N ARG A 259 -10.01 1.86 -1.66
CA ARG A 259 -11.07 0.86 -1.55
C ARG A 259 -11.14 0.01 -2.82
N ARG A 260 -11.27 -1.31 -2.65
CA ARG A 260 -11.22 -2.30 -3.75
C ARG A 260 -12.37 -2.21 -4.74
N ASP A 261 -13.47 -1.62 -4.34
CA ASP A 261 -14.72 -1.55 -5.08
C ASP A 261 -14.96 -0.17 -5.71
N ALA A 262 -13.96 0.73 -5.72
CA ALA A 262 -13.96 1.92 -6.55
C ALA A 262 -13.69 1.56 -8.03
N ASP A 263 -14.22 2.39 -8.94
CA ASP A 263 -13.88 2.29 -10.35
C ASP A 263 -12.52 2.95 -10.59
N PHE A 264 -11.52 2.21 -11.10
CA PHE A 264 -10.20 2.76 -11.40
C PHE A 264 -10.10 3.04 -12.90
N ILE A 265 -9.71 4.28 -13.25
CA ILE A 265 -9.54 4.73 -14.62
C ILE A 265 -8.14 5.36 -14.75
N GLU A 266 -7.26 4.72 -15.54
CA GLU A 266 -5.96 5.29 -15.86
C GLU A 266 -6.12 6.38 -16.92
N VAL A 267 -5.69 7.61 -16.60
CA VAL A 267 -5.74 8.77 -17.49
C VAL A 267 -4.34 9.26 -17.90
N GLY A 268 -3.32 8.44 -17.69
CA GLY A 268 -1.94 8.70 -18.11
C GLY A 268 -1.73 8.54 -19.62
N LYS A 269 -0.54 8.91 -20.10
CA LYS A 269 -0.14 8.67 -21.50
C LYS A 269 -0.08 7.17 -21.78
N SER A 270 -0.79 6.70 -22.81
CA SER A 270 -0.68 5.31 -23.27
C SER A 270 0.72 5.00 -23.80
N ALA A 271 1.13 3.72 -23.72
CA ALA A 271 2.42 3.24 -24.27
C ALA A 271 2.55 3.47 -25.79
N GLN A 272 1.44 3.75 -26.50
CA GLN A 272 1.38 4.01 -27.94
C GLN A 272 1.56 5.50 -28.31
N GLY A 273 1.98 6.36 -27.36
CA GLY A 273 2.36 7.75 -27.68
C GLY A 273 1.21 8.77 -27.71
N HIS A 274 -0.03 8.36 -27.56
CA HIS A 274 -1.15 9.31 -27.47
C HIS A 274 -1.31 9.73 -26.00
N SER A 275 -1.04 11.02 -25.74
CA SER A 275 -1.40 11.66 -24.47
C SER A 275 -2.91 11.66 -24.36
N THR A 276 -3.48 11.18 -23.26
CA THR A 276 -4.88 11.48 -22.95
C THR A 276 -5.01 13.01 -22.93
N ALA A 277 -5.79 13.56 -23.84
CA ALA A 277 -5.98 15.00 -23.92
C ALA A 277 -6.54 15.50 -22.59
N GLN A 278 -6.09 16.67 -22.13
CA GLN A 278 -6.57 17.24 -20.85
C GLN A 278 -8.09 17.40 -20.86
N GLU A 279 -8.65 17.70 -22.04
CA GLU A 279 -10.09 17.80 -22.27
C GLU A 279 -10.83 16.50 -21.95
N HIS A 280 -10.24 15.36 -22.24
CA HIS A 280 -10.82 14.04 -21.91
C HIS A 280 -10.82 13.80 -20.39
N ILE A 281 -9.74 14.18 -19.68
CA ILE A 281 -9.69 14.10 -18.21
C ILE A 281 -10.77 15.00 -17.62
N HIS A 282 -10.92 16.21 -18.13
CA HIS A 282 -11.96 17.15 -17.73
C HIS A 282 -13.36 16.58 -17.95
N ALA A 283 -13.60 15.94 -19.10
CA ALA A 283 -14.87 15.32 -19.43
C ALA A 283 -15.21 14.18 -18.47
N LEU A 284 -14.26 13.29 -18.16
CA LEU A 284 -14.45 12.19 -17.20
C LEU A 284 -14.78 12.71 -15.80
N MET A 285 -14.04 13.70 -15.31
CA MET A 285 -14.35 14.31 -14.00
C MET A 285 -15.76 14.86 -13.95
N LEU A 286 -16.18 15.58 -15.00
CA LEU A 286 -17.49 16.20 -15.09
C LEU A 286 -18.61 15.15 -15.19
N GLU A 287 -18.44 14.13 -16.03
CA GLU A 287 -19.41 13.05 -16.23
C GLU A 287 -19.71 12.33 -14.92
N HIS A 288 -18.66 11.87 -14.26
CA HIS A 288 -18.84 11.12 -13.01
C HIS A 288 -19.34 12.00 -11.86
N ALA A 289 -18.88 13.24 -11.75
CA ALA A 289 -19.40 14.16 -10.75
C ALA A 289 -20.88 14.48 -10.98
N ARG A 290 -21.32 14.74 -12.23
CA ARG A 290 -22.74 14.96 -12.55
C ARG A 290 -23.62 13.73 -12.29
N ALA A 291 -23.04 12.54 -12.38
CA ALA A 291 -23.69 11.29 -11.97
C ALA A 291 -23.78 11.12 -10.43
N GLY A 292 -23.43 12.14 -9.65
CA GLY A 292 -23.49 12.11 -8.18
C GLY A 292 -22.38 11.32 -7.50
N LYS A 293 -21.31 10.96 -8.23
CA LYS A 293 -20.17 10.19 -7.70
C LYS A 293 -19.14 11.11 -7.03
N ARG A 294 -18.47 10.59 -6.00
CA ARG A 294 -17.27 11.19 -5.43
C ARG A 294 -16.05 10.73 -6.23
N VAL A 295 -15.52 11.64 -7.03
CA VAL A 295 -14.38 11.38 -7.92
C VAL A 295 -13.09 11.78 -7.23
N VAL A 296 -12.12 10.90 -7.16
CA VAL A 296 -10.74 11.24 -6.78
C VAL A 296 -9.90 11.35 -8.04
N ARG A 297 -9.35 12.53 -8.28
CA ARG A 297 -8.30 12.75 -9.28
C ARG A 297 -6.95 12.60 -8.59
N LEU A 298 -6.31 11.43 -8.75
CA LEU A 298 -5.07 11.04 -8.08
C LEU A 298 -3.87 11.33 -8.98
N LYS A 299 -2.97 12.19 -8.51
CA LYS A 299 -1.84 12.74 -9.28
C LYS A 299 -0.52 12.37 -8.61
N GLY A 300 0.49 11.97 -9.39
CA GLY A 300 1.84 11.76 -8.85
C GLY A 300 2.43 13.03 -8.25
N GLY A 301 3.11 12.92 -7.10
CA GLY A 301 3.65 14.05 -6.36
C GLY A 301 2.57 14.90 -5.71
N ASP A 302 2.56 16.18 -6.03
CA ASP A 302 1.56 17.18 -5.60
C ASP A 302 0.78 17.70 -6.82
N ALA A 303 -0.52 17.91 -6.66
CA ALA A 303 -1.40 18.32 -7.77
C ALA A 303 -1.08 19.72 -8.31
N PHE A 304 -0.50 20.61 -7.51
CA PHE A 304 -0.18 21.98 -7.88
C PHE A 304 1.27 22.23 -8.27
N VAL A 305 2.15 21.24 -8.09
CA VAL A 305 3.55 21.34 -8.50
C VAL A 305 3.74 20.61 -9.83
N PHE A 306 3.70 21.37 -10.94
CA PHE A 306 3.78 20.88 -12.33
C PHE A 306 2.76 19.80 -12.70
N GLY A 307 1.68 19.72 -11.93
CA GLY A 307 0.63 18.71 -12.09
C GLY A 307 -0.62 19.21 -12.83
N ARG A 308 -0.67 20.46 -13.29
CA ARG A 308 -1.83 21.08 -13.97
C ARG A 308 -3.12 21.11 -13.14
N GLY A 309 -3.03 20.89 -11.81
CA GLY A 309 -4.21 20.89 -10.93
C GLY A 309 -4.99 22.19 -10.94
N GLY A 310 -4.32 23.32 -11.15
CA GLY A 310 -4.98 24.61 -11.29
C GLY A 310 -5.96 24.66 -12.48
N GLU A 311 -5.56 24.13 -13.65
CA GLU A 311 -6.40 24.05 -14.84
C GLU A 311 -7.63 23.16 -14.60
N GLU A 312 -7.42 22.00 -13.94
CA GLU A 312 -8.49 21.07 -13.59
C GLU A 312 -9.51 21.74 -12.65
N LEU A 313 -9.06 22.52 -11.64
CA LEU A 313 -9.96 23.22 -10.73
C LEU A 313 -10.71 24.38 -11.40
N GLN A 314 -10.04 25.13 -12.27
CA GLN A 314 -10.70 26.20 -13.05
C GLN A 314 -11.83 25.62 -13.90
N PHE A 315 -11.60 24.47 -14.54
CA PHE A 315 -12.61 23.76 -15.30
C PHE A 315 -13.80 23.32 -14.43
N LEU A 316 -13.54 22.68 -13.28
CA LEU A 316 -14.59 22.23 -12.35
C LEU A 316 -15.42 23.40 -11.82
N ARG A 317 -14.78 24.52 -11.49
CA ARG A 317 -15.45 25.74 -11.03
C ARG A 317 -16.36 26.33 -12.10
N ALA A 318 -15.89 26.35 -13.34
CA ALA A 318 -16.71 26.85 -14.48
C ALA A 318 -17.98 26.01 -14.71
N HIS A 319 -17.96 24.74 -14.31
CA HIS A 319 -19.07 23.79 -14.41
C HIS A 319 -19.88 23.61 -13.11
N ALA A 320 -19.66 24.48 -12.10
CA ALA A 320 -20.30 24.43 -10.78
C ALA A 320 -20.19 23.08 -10.06
N ILE A 321 -19.08 22.34 -10.28
CA ILE A 321 -18.78 21.10 -9.56
C ILE A 321 -18.04 21.44 -8.26
N ALA A 322 -18.52 20.89 -7.13
CA ALA A 322 -17.84 21.00 -5.84
C ALA A 322 -16.51 20.27 -5.89
N PHE A 323 -15.46 20.87 -5.34
CA PHE A 323 -14.14 20.26 -5.31
C PHE A 323 -13.41 20.53 -3.99
N GLU A 324 -12.45 19.66 -3.72
CA GLU A 324 -11.51 19.72 -2.59
C GLU A 324 -10.10 19.46 -3.12
N VAL A 325 -9.08 19.99 -2.45
CA VAL A 325 -7.67 19.73 -2.76
C VAL A 325 -6.99 19.11 -1.54
N VAL A 326 -6.38 17.96 -1.74
CA VAL A 326 -5.56 17.28 -0.75
C VAL A 326 -4.11 17.29 -1.25
N PRO A 327 -3.23 18.08 -0.64
CA PRO A 327 -1.83 18.16 -1.05
C PRO A 327 -1.10 16.83 -0.85
N GLY A 328 -0.07 16.61 -1.68
CA GLY A 328 0.83 15.47 -1.58
C GLY A 328 2.29 15.91 -1.42
N ILE A 329 3.17 14.97 -1.12
CA ILE A 329 4.60 15.23 -1.09
C ILE A 329 5.13 15.29 -2.52
N THR A 330 5.52 16.50 -2.97
CA THR A 330 6.06 16.70 -4.31
C THR A 330 7.38 15.93 -4.50
N ALA A 331 7.67 15.53 -5.74
CA ALA A 331 8.86 14.73 -6.06
C ALA A 331 10.17 15.38 -5.58
N ALA A 332 10.30 16.71 -5.62
CA ALA A 332 11.49 17.40 -5.12
C ALA A 332 11.79 17.07 -3.66
N LEU A 333 10.79 17.17 -2.80
CA LEU A 333 10.95 16.92 -1.36
C LEU A 333 11.20 15.42 -1.08
N ALA A 334 10.44 14.56 -1.71
CA ALA A 334 10.55 13.12 -1.46
C ALA A 334 11.88 12.55 -2.01
N CYS A 335 12.21 12.83 -3.28
CA CYS A 335 13.46 12.33 -3.88
C CYS A 335 14.69 12.82 -3.12
N ALA A 336 14.72 14.11 -2.75
CA ALA A 336 15.81 14.68 -2.00
C ALA A 336 15.98 14.03 -0.62
N ALA A 337 14.89 13.89 0.14
CA ALA A 337 14.91 13.25 1.46
C ALA A 337 15.41 11.80 1.38
N TYR A 338 14.90 11.01 0.41
CA TYR A 338 15.29 9.62 0.24
C TYR A 338 16.70 9.42 -0.35
N ALA A 339 17.23 10.44 -1.01
CA ALA A 339 18.63 10.45 -1.48
C ALA A 339 19.62 11.02 -0.44
N GLY A 340 19.15 11.47 0.74
CA GLY A 340 20.02 12.11 1.74
C GLY A 340 20.48 13.51 1.33
N ILE A 341 19.70 14.23 0.50
CA ILE A 341 20.06 15.56 0.01
C ILE A 341 19.16 16.60 0.67
N PRO A 342 19.65 17.41 1.60
CA PRO A 342 18.88 18.54 2.13
C PRO A 342 18.74 19.61 1.04
N LEU A 343 17.50 19.95 0.66
CA LEU A 343 17.28 20.96 -0.39
C LEU A 343 17.71 22.38 0.01
N THR A 344 17.85 22.65 1.29
CA THR A 344 18.43 23.87 1.85
C THR A 344 19.45 23.51 2.91
N HIS A 345 20.54 24.26 2.98
CA HIS A 345 21.59 24.04 3.97
C HIS A 345 22.24 25.37 4.33
N ARG A 346 22.56 25.59 5.62
CA ARG A 346 23.12 26.87 6.11
C ARG A 346 24.35 27.30 5.32
N ASP A 347 25.25 26.34 5.02
CA ASP A 347 26.53 26.61 4.41
C ASP A 347 26.53 26.50 2.88
N HIS A 348 25.54 25.76 2.30
CA HIS A 348 25.52 25.43 0.87
C HIS A 348 24.45 26.18 0.08
N ALA A 349 23.18 26.18 0.56
CA ALA A 349 22.08 26.72 -0.21
C ALA A 349 21.00 27.36 0.66
N GLN A 350 20.69 28.64 0.42
CA GLN A 350 19.64 29.39 1.11
C GLN A 350 18.37 29.54 0.25
N GLN A 351 18.44 29.13 -1.01
CA GLN A 351 17.34 29.22 -1.95
C GLN A 351 17.08 27.88 -2.63
N LEU A 352 15.81 27.59 -2.87
CA LEU A 352 15.35 26.43 -3.62
C LEU A 352 14.51 26.90 -4.81
N ARG A 353 14.83 26.43 -6.01
CA ARG A 353 14.04 26.67 -7.22
C ARG A 353 13.59 25.37 -7.83
N LEU A 354 12.27 25.25 -8.03
CA LEU A 354 11.65 24.16 -8.75
C LEU A 354 11.40 24.60 -10.19
N VAL A 355 11.94 23.87 -11.14
CA VAL A 355 11.92 24.22 -12.57
C VAL A 355 11.38 23.03 -13.35
N THR A 356 10.57 23.27 -14.37
CA THR A 356 10.17 22.24 -15.34
C THR A 356 10.97 22.36 -16.64
N ALA A 357 11.39 21.23 -17.18
CA ALA A 357 12.10 21.11 -18.44
C ALA A 357 11.31 20.25 -19.44
N HIS A 358 9.99 20.37 -19.46
CA HIS A 358 9.08 19.47 -20.19
C HIS A 358 9.17 19.60 -21.71
N CYS A 359 9.38 20.81 -22.26
CA CYS A 359 9.44 21.06 -23.69
C CYS A 359 10.68 21.89 -24.05
N LYS A 360 11.14 21.74 -25.30
CA LYS A 360 12.25 22.55 -25.82
C LYS A 360 11.95 24.06 -25.67
N ASP A 361 10.75 24.47 -26.00
CA ASP A 361 10.29 25.87 -25.90
C ASP A 361 10.22 26.37 -24.45
N SER A 362 10.01 25.50 -23.46
CA SER A 362 10.01 25.90 -22.05
C SER A 362 11.42 26.22 -21.51
N LEU A 363 12.46 25.62 -22.08
CA LEU A 363 13.85 25.93 -21.72
C LEU A 363 14.30 27.29 -22.26
N ASP A 364 13.81 27.68 -23.44
CA ASP A 364 14.16 28.94 -24.06
C ASP A 364 13.60 30.17 -23.32
N THR A 365 12.59 29.99 -22.51
CA THR A 365 11.94 31.06 -21.72
C THR A 365 12.49 31.18 -20.29
N LEU A 366 13.40 30.31 -19.86
CA LEU A 366 13.96 30.36 -18.52
C LEU A 366 15.01 31.45 -18.37
N ASP A 367 15.01 32.13 -17.23
CA ASP A 367 16.04 33.09 -16.85
C ASP A 367 17.33 32.35 -16.38
N TRP A 368 18.12 31.86 -17.32
CA TRP A 368 19.35 31.11 -17.06
C TRP A 368 20.36 31.85 -16.20
N PRO A 369 20.61 33.19 -16.40
CA PRO A 369 21.46 33.96 -15.50
C PRO A 369 20.96 33.91 -14.04
N ALA A 370 19.66 33.98 -13.79
CA ALA A 370 19.13 33.87 -12.45
C ALA A 370 19.27 32.44 -11.90
N LEU A 371 19.19 31.42 -12.75
CA LEU A 371 19.40 30.02 -12.37
C LEU A 371 20.87 29.66 -12.11
N ALA A 372 21.81 30.43 -12.64
CA ALA A 372 23.26 30.21 -12.45
C ALA A 372 23.83 30.90 -11.20
N GLN A 373 22.99 31.48 -10.34
CA GLN A 373 23.48 32.19 -9.14
C GLN A 373 24.01 31.18 -8.09
N PRO A 374 25.01 31.56 -7.29
CA PRO A 374 25.57 30.71 -6.25
C PRO A 374 24.57 30.54 -5.05
N ARG A 375 24.85 29.54 -4.20
CA ARG A 375 24.12 29.27 -2.95
C ARG A 375 22.65 29.00 -3.12
N GLN A 376 22.28 28.37 -4.24
CA GLN A 376 20.91 27.89 -4.47
C GLN A 376 20.91 26.42 -4.87
N THR A 377 19.80 25.76 -4.62
CA THR A 377 19.48 24.43 -5.11
C THR A 377 18.49 24.54 -6.25
N LEU A 378 18.83 23.94 -7.39
CA LEU A 378 17.94 23.82 -8.53
C LEU A 378 17.39 22.41 -8.60
N VAL A 379 16.09 22.27 -8.80
CA VAL A 379 15.44 20.97 -8.99
C VAL A 379 14.67 21.00 -10.32
N PHE A 380 15.12 20.19 -11.27
CA PHE A 380 14.49 20.11 -12.59
C PHE A 380 13.56 18.89 -12.66
N TYR A 381 12.30 19.15 -12.93
CA TYR A 381 11.29 18.16 -13.25
C TYR A 381 11.26 17.89 -14.75
N MET A 382 10.97 16.63 -15.12
CA MET A 382 10.80 16.22 -16.53
C MET A 382 12.00 16.49 -17.43
N GLY A 383 13.21 16.59 -16.84
CA GLY A 383 14.41 17.06 -17.53
C GLY A 383 15.29 15.98 -18.17
N VAL A 384 14.95 14.68 -18.06
CA VAL A 384 15.84 13.58 -18.53
C VAL A 384 16.18 13.71 -20.01
N ALA A 385 15.22 14.04 -20.86
CA ALA A 385 15.44 14.23 -22.30
C ALA A 385 16.24 15.50 -22.65
N ALA A 386 16.37 16.43 -21.71
CA ALA A 386 16.96 17.76 -21.92
C ALA A 386 18.28 17.99 -21.15
N LEU A 387 18.88 16.95 -20.55
CA LEU A 387 20.07 17.09 -19.69
C LEU A 387 21.23 17.79 -20.38
N ALA A 388 21.47 17.52 -21.66
CA ALA A 388 22.51 18.17 -22.44
C ALA A 388 22.26 19.69 -22.64
N GLN A 389 21.01 20.07 -22.88
CA GLN A 389 20.59 21.46 -23.03
C GLN A 389 20.67 22.20 -21.69
N ILE A 390 20.16 21.60 -20.60
CA ILE A 390 20.25 22.14 -19.23
C ILE A 390 21.70 22.43 -18.89
N ARG A 391 22.60 21.44 -19.11
CA ARG A 391 24.05 21.63 -18.89
C ARG A 391 24.61 22.83 -19.71
N SER A 392 24.32 22.86 -21.02
CA SER A 392 24.81 23.88 -21.93
C SER A 392 24.38 25.29 -21.51
N HIS A 393 23.11 25.47 -21.17
CA HIS A 393 22.54 26.75 -20.75
C HIS A 393 23.16 27.22 -19.42
N LEU A 394 23.25 26.31 -18.42
CA LEU A 394 23.80 26.66 -17.10
C LEU A 394 25.30 27.04 -17.20
N LEU A 395 26.08 26.29 -17.98
CA LEU A 395 27.48 26.62 -18.22
C LEU A 395 27.63 27.95 -18.98
N GLY A 396 26.80 28.18 -20.02
CA GLY A 396 26.75 29.42 -20.76
C GLY A 396 26.35 30.63 -19.91
N ALA A 397 25.54 30.43 -18.89
CA ALA A 397 25.13 31.44 -17.91
C ALA A 397 26.17 31.63 -16.77
N GLY A 398 27.28 30.89 -16.77
CA GLY A 398 28.38 31.07 -15.82
C GLY A 398 28.36 30.15 -14.60
N LEU A 399 27.47 29.16 -14.52
CA LEU A 399 27.53 28.17 -13.44
C LEU A 399 28.80 27.32 -13.57
N ALA A 400 29.48 27.06 -12.45
CA ALA A 400 30.74 26.33 -12.44
C ALA A 400 30.57 24.90 -12.97
N ALA A 401 31.50 24.47 -13.85
CA ALA A 401 31.46 23.11 -14.42
C ALA A 401 31.63 21.98 -13.39
N CYS A 402 32.17 22.30 -12.22
CA CYS A 402 32.31 21.39 -11.07
C CYS A 402 31.12 21.40 -10.13
N THR A 403 30.07 22.18 -10.40
CA THR A 403 28.84 22.18 -9.57
C THR A 403 28.28 20.77 -9.45
N PRO A 404 28.06 20.27 -8.23
CA PRO A 404 27.54 18.93 -8.01
C PRO A 404 26.10 18.76 -8.54
N PHE A 405 25.80 17.55 -9.03
CA PHE A 405 24.43 17.13 -9.34
C PHE A 405 24.12 15.76 -8.76
N ALA A 406 22.84 15.49 -8.58
CA ALA A 406 22.27 14.18 -8.35
C ALA A 406 21.05 13.96 -9.26
N LEU A 407 21.05 12.86 -10.01
CA LEU A 407 19.89 12.35 -10.74
C LEU A 407 19.27 11.24 -9.90
N ILE A 408 18.03 11.42 -9.50
CA ILE A 408 17.30 10.48 -8.64
C ILE A 408 16.20 9.83 -9.47
N GLU A 409 16.40 8.58 -9.82
CA GLU A 409 15.47 7.75 -10.59
C GLU A 409 14.59 6.96 -9.65
N ASN A 410 13.28 6.88 -9.94
CA ASN A 410 12.29 6.18 -9.13
C ASN A 410 12.31 6.56 -7.63
N GLY A 411 12.49 7.85 -7.33
CA GLY A 411 12.65 8.32 -5.95
C GLY A 411 11.59 7.81 -4.99
N SER A 412 11.98 7.44 -3.78
CA SER A 412 11.20 6.82 -2.70
C SER A 412 10.65 5.42 -2.98
N ARG A 413 10.95 4.80 -4.12
CA ARG A 413 10.54 3.42 -4.43
C ARG A 413 11.66 2.44 -4.12
N ALA A 414 11.34 1.17 -3.95
CA ALA A 414 12.31 0.11 -3.66
C ALA A 414 13.45 0.01 -4.69
N ASN A 415 13.19 0.42 -5.93
CA ASN A 415 14.15 0.47 -7.04
C ASN A 415 14.75 1.86 -7.27
N GLN A 416 14.77 2.72 -6.25
CA GLN A 416 15.44 4.03 -6.33
C GLN A 416 16.92 3.86 -6.68
N ARG A 417 17.40 4.71 -7.60
CA ARG A 417 18.82 4.85 -7.89
C ARG A 417 19.20 6.33 -7.85
N VAL A 418 20.38 6.61 -7.34
CA VAL A 418 20.97 7.97 -7.33
C VAL A 418 22.24 7.94 -8.17
N VAL A 419 22.34 8.84 -9.14
CA VAL A 419 23.56 9.03 -9.94
C VAL A 419 24.11 10.42 -9.65
N SER A 420 25.31 10.50 -9.10
CA SER A 420 25.98 11.75 -8.71
C SER A 420 27.17 12.05 -9.56
N GLY A 421 27.54 13.34 -9.62
CA GLY A 421 28.71 13.81 -10.37
C GLY A 421 28.76 15.33 -10.44
N GLN A 422 29.53 15.84 -11.40
CA GLN A 422 29.69 17.27 -11.67
C GLN A 422 28.93 17.69 -12.92
N LEU A 423 28.43 18.93 -12.97
CA LEU A 423 27.62 19.47 -14.07
C LEU A 423 28.20 19.17 -15.46
N ARG A 424 29.54 19.28 -15.62
CA ARG A 424 30.19 18.92 -16.88
C ARG A 424 29.95 17.50 -17.36
N GLN A 425 29.72 16.56 -16.44
CA GLN A 425 29.54 15.12 -16.68
C GLN A 425 28.07 14.73 -16.85
N LEU A 426 27.11 15.62 -16.62
CA LEU A 426 25.70 15.33 -16.45
C LEU A 426 25.10 14.44 -17.55
N PRO A 427 25.21 14.72 -18.86
CA PRO A 427 24.66 13.85 -19.90
C PRO A 427 25.38 12.51 -20.03
N ASP A 428 26.71 12.54 -19.84
CA ASP A 428 27.55 11.36 -19.98
C ASP A 428 27.27 10.37 -18.85
N ALA A 429 27.12 10.87 -17.61
CA ALA A 429 26.72 10.08 -16.45
C ALA A 429 25.32 9.47 -16.61
N ALA A 430 24.37 10.26 -17.12
CA ALA A 430 23.02 9.75 -17.38
C ALA A 430 23.03 8.63 -18.43
N THR A 431 23.85 8.75 -19.48
CA THR A 431 24.02 7.73 -20.51
C THR A 431 24.73 6.49 -19.97
N GLN A 432 25.84 6.68 -19.25
CA GLN A 432 26.65 5.60 -18.65
C GLN A 432 25.78 4.71 -17.73
N HIS A 433 24.96 5.34 -16.91
CA HIS A 433 24.09 4.64 -15.95
C HIS A 433 22.69 4.36 -16.48
N GLN A 434 22.42 4.65 -17.77
CA GLN A 434 21.15 4.39 -18.44
C GLN A 434 19.94 4.96 -17.65
N VAL A 435 20.05 6.21 -17.22
CA VAL A 435 19.01 6.87 -16.41
C VAL A 435 17.73 7.02 -17.23
N GLN A 436 16.61 6.56 -16.67
CA GLN A 436 15.30 6.59 -17.30
C GLN A 436 14.30 7.44 -16.50
N SER A 437 13.24 7.86 -17.17
CA SER A 437 12.09 8.48 -16.50
C SER A 437 11.23 7.42 -15.76
N PRO A 438 10.69 7.75 -14.59
CA PRO A 438 10.76 9.06 -13.94
C PRO A 438 12.07 9.30 -13.19
N ALA A 439 12.70 10.43 -13.45
CA ALA A 439 13.87 10.88 -12.70
C ALA A 439 13.83 12.38 -12.46
N LEU A 440 14.42 12.80 -11.36
CA LEU A 440 14.55 14.19 -10.91
C LEU A 440 16.02 14.59 -10.90
N LEU A 441 16.35 15.79 -11.42
CA LEU A 441 17.68 16.33 -11.35
C LEU A 441 17.75 17.38 -10.22
N ILE A 442 18.69 17.20 -9.30
CA ILE A 442 19.05 18.19 -8.28
C ILE A 442 20.46 18.70 -8.60
N LEU A 443 20.61 20.02 -8.62
CA LEU A 443 21.87 20.73 -8.90
C LEU A 443 22.17 21.72 -7.79
N GLY A 444 23.44 21.81 -7.40
CA GLY A 444 23.95 22.70 -6.36
C GLY A 444 24.83 21.96 -5.36
N ASP A 445 25.49 22.69 -4.48
CA ASP A 445 26.45 22.11 -3.52
C ASP A 445 25.83 21.03 -2.62
N VAL A 446 24.55 21.15 -2.31
CA VAL A 446 23.83 20.15 -1.51
C VAL A 446 23.76 18.76 -2.15
N ALA A 447 23.90 18.66 -3.49
CA ALA A 447 23.85 17.39 -4.18
C ALA A 447 25.04 16.48 -3.83
N ALA A 448 26.18 17.07 -3.45
CA ALA A 448 27.35 16.31 -2.98
C ALA A 448 27.10 15.60 -1.64
N LEU A 449 26.16 16.08 -0.83
CA LEU A 449 25.84 15.47 0.46
C LEU A 449 25.17 14.09 0.34
N ALA A 450 24.71 13.71 -0.86
CA ALA A 450 24.18 12.38 -1.11
C ALA A 450 25.17 11.26 -0.75
N ASP A 451 26.47 11.49 -0.91
CA ASP A 451 27.50 10.49 -0.64
C ASP A 451 27.69 10.27 0.87
N GLU A 452 27.50 11.32 1.66
CA GLU A 452 27.68 11.30 3.11
C GLU A 452 26.40 10.91 3.86
N LEU A 453 25.26 11.44 3.38
CA LEU A 453 23.97 11.36 4.10
C LEU A 453 23.00 10.33 3.50
N HIS A 454 23.42 9.57 2.52
CA HIS A 454 22.59 8.54 1.93
C HIS A 454 22.19 7.49 3.00
N TRP A 455 20.91 7.12 3.01
CA TRP A 455 20.35 6.20 4.01
C TRP A 455 19.36 5.18 3.43
N PHE A 456 18.88 5.40 2.20
CA PHE A 456 17.83 4.58 1.60
C PHE A 456 18.29 3.95 0.29
N GLY A 457 18.14 2.64 0.16
CA GLY A 457 18.49 1.89 -1.05
C GLY A 457 20.00 1.66 -1.21
N ALA A 458 20.43 1.53 -2.48
CA ALA A 458 21.85 1.36 -2.82
C ALA A 458 22.62 2.68 -2.74
N ALA A 459 23.92 2.60 -2.47
CA ALA A 459 24.81 3.75 -2.48
C ALA A 459 24.76 4.48 -3.84
N PRO A 460 25.00 5.82 -3.85
CA PRO A 460 25.06 6.59 -5.07
C PRO A 460 26.05 6.04 -6.09
N LEU A 461 25.66 6.06 -7.36
CA LEU A 461 26.51 5.72 -8.50
C LEU A 461 27.24 6.98 -8.99
N HIS A 462 28.54 6.87 -9.25
CA HIS A 462 29.34 8.01 -9.66
C HIS A 462 29.61 8.03 -11.16
N ALA A 463 29.67 9.24 -11.73
CA ALA A 463 30.18 9.44 -13.07
C ALA A 463 31.68 9.05 -13.13
N THR A 464 32.04 8.23 -14.08
CA THR A 464 33.47 7.90 -14.29
C THR A 464 34.23 9.14 -14.69
N PRO A 465 35.47 9.38 -14.18
CA PRO A 465 36.28 10.48 -14.63
C PRO A 465 36.50 10.38 -16.15
N THR A 466 36.13 11.42 -16.88
CA THR A 466 36.47 11.51 -18.31
C THR A 466 37.99 11.62 -18.42
N VAL A 467 38.66 10.56 -18.84
CA VAL A 467 40.08 10.60 -19.18
C VAL A 467 40.20 11.45 -20.44
N SER A 468 40.44 12.76 -20.26
CA SER A 468 40.90 13.57 -21.38
C SER A 468 42.21 12.98 -21.82
N SER A 469 42.32 12.54 -23.07
CA SER A 469 43.53 12.09 -23.71
C SER A 469 44.55 13.22 -23.68
N LEU A 470 45.32 13.33 -22.62
CA LEU A 470 46.60 14.01 -22.64
C LEU A 470 47.50 13.12 -23.49
N SER A 471 47.65 13.50 -24.76
CA SER A 471 48.70 12.99 -25.64
C SER A 471 50.04 13.11 -24.91
N ALA A 472 50.54 11.98 -24.43
CA ALA A 472 51.92 11.85 -24.01
C ALA A 472 52.80 12.10 -25.25
N LYS A 473 53.30 13.31 -25.41
CA LYS A 473 54.51 13.53 -26.21
C LYS A 473 55.65 12.84 -25.45
N THR A 474 55.96 11.64 -25.86
CA THR A 474 57.21 10.94 -25.55
C THR A 474 58.36 11.79 -26.10
N ALA A 475 59.04 12.56 -25.22
CA ALA A 475 60.37 13.08 -25.50
C ALA A 475 61.34 11.89 -25.36
N GLN A 476 61.89 11.43 -26.48
CA GLN A 476 63.03 10.53 -26.48
C GLN A 476 64.22 11.28 -25.88
N PRO A 477 64.97 10.71 -24.96
CA PRO A 477 66.29 11.27 -24.61
C PRO A 477 67.30 10.88 -25.71
N THR A 478 67.84 11.86 -26.39
CA THR A 478 69.04 11.74 -27.23
C THR A 478 70.24 11.44 -26.34
N LEU A 479 70.80 10.24 -26.51
CA LEU A 479 72.15 9.91 -26.08
C LEU A 479 73.14 10.68 -26.96
N ALA A 480 73.96 11.55 -26.38
CA ALA A 480 75.17 12.06 -26.98
C ALA A 480 76.28 12.11 -25.91
N ASP A 481 77.24 11.27 -26.16
CA ASP A 481 78.62 11.30 -25.92
C ASP A 481 79.24 11.41 -24.51
N ALA A 482 79.87 10.28 -24.25
CA ALA A 482 80.95 10.12 -23.30
C ALA A 482 82.26 10.77 -23.84
N ALA A 483 82.99 11.43 -23.00
CA ALA A 483 84.46 11.44 -22.97
C ALA A 483 84.92 11.61 -21.51
#